data_b804cb4fab26c05ff2c2505aa624b4db
#
_entry.id   b804cb4fab26c05ff2c2505aa624b4db
#
_cell.length_a   1.000
_cell.length_b   1.000
_cell.length_c   1.000
_cell.angle_alpha   90.00
_cell.angle_beta   90.00
_cell.angle_gamma   90.00
#
_symmetry.space_group_name_H-M   'P 1'
#
loop_
_entity.id
_entity.type
_entity.pdbx_description
1 polymer ?
#
loop_
_entity_poly.entity_id
_entity_poly.type
_entity_poly.pdbx_seq_one_letter_code
_entity_poly.pdbx_strand_id
1 'polypeptide(L)'
;MHYREGEAIFLMITMLSITVLLFASNQTTLASHRVGYEVWFIDQSDTTADGGGKLYIFNGANFKGGKGYKGTPEVIDLAQKASGIGDGVGKRPHMVFFNTEQTHAIISNVASGHVYILDAEFRDIVASIRMGNPDEQMRGAHAAIPSPDGSMIIVTNHKRLERIMTDYDNNKFDYNPSVALDFNMTQDTTHPDNWIVCPIFTPDSNYVFATLRGGGLYVVDVKSTPMKIVEDFDLTQVSPNGCGGLVSSDGRSMFINSGGGTKGHPTGSDLYVFDLAGLSGEDPKVSQPVRIFTRSGFVDSHGMAWSKGSYLWVTDRAANLIEVVDTARTDEVGQIDLTKGDNSFDPAPDLIVSSPHKYLAFVTLRGPTPLTGNAADVNNAVGNSPGLGVIKIHKGGTSGSIWYMIPISNMAGGKETADPHGIGLRELRD
;
A
#
# COMPACT_ATOMS: atom_id res chain seq x y z
N MET A 1 35.25 14.70 -94.84
CA MET A 1 34.42 13.54 -95.12
C MET A 1 33.38 13.42 -93.94
N HIS A 2 32.12 13.60 -94.37
CA HIS A 2 30.85 13.30 -93.68
C HIS A 2 30.58 13.94 -92.27
N TYR A 3 29.68 14.93 -92.27
CA TYR A 3 28.21 14.80 -92.03
C TYR A 3 27.84 14.13 -90.74
N ARG A 4 26.96 14.59 -89.83
CA ARG A 4 25.68 15.37 -89.97
C ARG A 4 25.13 15.63 -88.57
N GLU A 5 24.32 16.66 -88.50
CA GLU A 5 23.01 16.84 -87.81
C GLU A 5 23.04 16.82 -86.27
N GLY A 6 22.66 17.78 -85.54
CA GLY A 6 21.53 18.72 -85.72
C GLY A 6 20.30 18.17 -85.03
N GLU A 7 20.13 18.35 -83.68
CA GLU A 7 18.80 18.34 -83.10
C GLU A 7 18.67 19.37 -82.00
N ALA A 8 17.70 20.22 -82.15
CA ALA A 8 17.31 21.23 -81.22
C ALA A 8 16.50 20.55 -80.09
N ILE A 9 16.96 20.66 -78.87
CA ILE A 9 16.18 20.26 -77.73
C ILE A 9 15.40 21.47 -77.24
N PHE A 10 14.09 21.38 -77.39
CA PHE A 10 13.08 22.28 -76.82
C PHE A 10 13.15 22.25 -75.28
N LEU A 11 13.45 23.39 -74.71
CA LEU A 11 13.41 23.56 -73.24
C LEU A 11 11.95 23.81 -72.85
N MET A 12 11.28 22.78 -72.39
CA MET A 12 9.93 22.87 -71.85
C MET A 12 10.06 23.23 -70.36
N ILE A 13 9.86 24.49 -70.03
CA ILE A 13 9.79 24.96 -68.62
C ILE A 13 8.43 24.57 -68.07
N THR A 14 8.39 23.48 -67.36
CA THR A 14 7.23 23.10 -66.57
C THR A 14 7.27 23.87 -65.23
N MET A 15 6.42 24.88 -65.10
CA MET A 15 6.14 25.52 -63.81
C MET A 15 5.47 24.50 -62.90
N LEU A 16 6.21 23.97 -61.93
CA LEU A 16 5.68 23.17 -60.85
C LEU A 16 5.12 24.12 -59.79
N SER A 17 3.81 24.30 -59.78
CA SER A 17 3.09 25.02 -58.73
C SER A 17 3.16 24.19 -57.45
N ILE A 18 4.04 24.58 -56.54
CA ILE A 18 4.08 24.01 -55.19
C ILE A 18 2.91 24.60 -54.39
N THR A 19 1.81 23.89 -54.37
CA THR A 19 0.71 24.17 -53.45
C THR A 19 1.16 23.70 -52.06
N VAL A 20 1.63 24.64 -51.22
CA VAL A 20 1.88 24.40 -49.80
C VAL A 20 0.53 24.21 -49.13
N LEU A 21 0.09 22.98 -48.97
CA LEU A 21 -1.00 22.62 -48.05
C LEU A 21 -0.51 22.84 -46.62
N LEU A 22 -0.87 24.00 -46.05
CA LEU A 22 -0.84 24.23 -44.63
C LEU A 22 -1.82 23.27 -43.97
N PHE A 23 -1.35 22.09 -43.55
CA PHE A 23 -2.03 21.33 -42.55
C PHE A 23 -1.93 22.13 -41.27
N ALA A 24 -2.96 22.92 -40.98
CA ALA A 24 -3.24 23.32 -39.59
C ALA A 24 -3.48 22.04 -38.82
N SER A 25 -2.44 21.50 -38.17
CA SER A 25 -2.59 20.51 -37.13
C SER A 25 -3.42 21.18 -36.06
N ASN A 26 -4.73 20.94 -36.06
CA ASN A 26 -5.51 21.07 -34.85
C ASN A 26 -4.87 20.11 -33.82
N GLN A 27 -3.86 20.58 -33.13
CA GLN A 27 -3.53 20.04 -31.84
C GLN A 27 -4.74 20.34 -30.94
N THR A 28 -5.75 19.50 -31.02
CA THR A 28 -6.61 19.29 -29.86
C THR A 28 -5.62 18.91 -28.75
N THR A 29 -5.24 19.90 -27.95
CA THR A 29 -4.74 19.63 -26.60
C THR A 29 -5.80 18.76 -25.96
N LEU A 30 -5.58 17.44 -25.99
CA LEU A 30 -6.22 16.53 -25.07
C LEU A 30 -5.90 17.13 -23.69
N ALA A 31 -6.84 17.90 -23.15
CA ALA A 31 -6.81 18.23 -21.75
C ALA A 31 -6.68 16.86 -21.07
N SER A 32 -5.51 16.57 -20.53
CA SER A 32 -5.34 15.37 -19.72
C SER A 32 -6.40 15.49 -18.64
N HIS A 33 -7.47 14.71 -18.76
CA HIS A 33 -8.45 14.59 -17.72
C HIS A 33 -7.64 14.18 -16.49
N ARG A 34 -7.46 15.12 -15.56
CA ARG A 34 -6.75 14.83 -14.32
C ARG A 34 -7.69 13.95 -13.55
N VAL A 35 -7.36 12.68 -13.46
CA VAL A 35 -8.08 11.72 -12.63
C VAL A 35 -8.23 12.35 -11.24
N GLY A 36 -9.48 12.57 -10.84
CA GLY A 36 -9.79 13.01 -9.49
C GLY A 36 -9.36 11.91 -8.52
N TYR A 37 -9.05 12.25 -7.29
CA TYR A 37 -8.72 11.24 -6.29
C TYR A 37 -9.06 11.71 -4.89
N GLU A 38 -9.17 10.75 -4.00
CA GLU A 38 -9.27 10.95 -2.56
C GLU A 38 -8.12 10.25 -1.85
N VAL A 39 -7.67 10.81 -0.75
CA VAL A 39 -6.72 10.17 0.18
C VAL A 39 -7.49 9.83 1.45
N TRP A 40 -7.54 8.55 1.77
CA TRP A 40 -8.21 8.02 2.95
C TRP A 40 -7.18 7.53 3.94
N PHE A 41 -7.27 7.89 5.20
CA PHE A 41 -6.44 7.29 6.23
C PHE A 41 -7.20 7.01 7.52
N ILE A 42 -6.69 6.05 8.28
CA ILE A 42 -7.27 5.57 9.52
C ILE A 42 -6.54 6.18 10.72
N ASP A 43 -7.28 6.74 11.66
CA ASP A 43 -6.86 6.95 13.04
C ASP A 43 -7.33 5.75 13.86
N GLN A 44 -6.40 4.98 14.42
CA GLN A 44 -6.67 3.76 15.19
C GLN A 44 -7.26 4.03 16.58
N SER A 45 -7.16 5.25 17.08
CA SER A 45 -7.57 5.60 18.43
C SER A 45 -9.07 5.38 18.63
N ASP A 46 -9.42 4.76 19.74
CA ASP A 46 -10.81 4.43 20.05
C ASP A 46 -11.66 5.70 20.23
N THR A 47 -12.88 5.69 19.69
CA THR A 47 -13.87 6.76 19.82
C THR A 47 -14.93 6.45 20.87
N THR A 48 -15.05 5.19 21.25
CA THR A 48 -15.95 4.69 22.29
C THR A 48 -15.24 3.68 23.19
N ALA A 49 -15.85 3.31 24.32
CA ALA A 49 -15.35 2.25 25.20
C ALA A 49 -15.27 0.88 24.49
N ASP A 50 -16.11 0.67 23.49
CA ASP A 50 -16.18 -0.59 22.72
C ASP A 50 -15.27 -0.59 21.48
N GLY A 51 -14.62 0.53 21.18
CA GLY A 51 -13.70 0.66 20.05
C GLY A 51 -14.13 1.75 19.06
N GLY A 52 -13.82 1.55 17.79
CA GLY A 52 -14.20 2.45 16.71
C GLY A 52 -13.02 2.93 15.89
N GLY A 53 -12.50 4.09 16.21
CA GLY A 53 -11.52 4.82 15.40
C GLY A 53 -12.20 5.72 14.37
N LYS A 54 -11.41 6.46 13.64
CA LYS A 54 -11.89 7.45 12.65
C LYS A 54 -11.28 7.20 11.28
N LEU A 55 -12.10 7.41 10.26
CA LEU A 55 -11.63 7.47 8.88
C LEU A 55 -11.63 8.93 8.43
N TYR A 56 -10.49 9.41 7.95
CA TYR A 56 -10.32 10.75 7.39
C TYR A 56 -10.24 10.66 5.87
N ILE A 57 -11.02 11.48 5.16
CA ILE A 57 -11.09 11.51 3.71
C ILE A 57 -10.76 12.91 3.20
N PHE A 58 -9.74 12.99 2.36
CA PHE A 58 -9.25 14.22 1.78
C PHE A 58 -9.47 14.24 0.27
N ASN A 59 -10.14 15.26 -0.23
CA ASN A 59 -10.29 15.45 -1.67
C ASN A 59 -8.97 15.90 -2.32
N GLY A 60 -8.47 15.16 -3.30
CA GLY A 60 -7.23 15.43 -4.01
C GLY A 60 -7.14 16.80 -4.67
N ALA A 61 -8.30 17.37 -5.06
CA ALA A 61 -8.37 18.71 -5.61
C ALA A 61 -7.94 19.82 -4.64
N ASN A 62 -7.99 19.56 -3.34
CA ASN A 62 -7.67 20.52 -2.29
C ASN A 62 -6.18 20.56 -1.91
N PHE A 63 -5.36 19.65 -2.42
CA PHE A 63 -3.90 19.68 -2.29
C PHE A 63 -3.23 20.60 -3.33
N LYS A 64 -3.89 21.70 -3.72
CA LYS A 64 -3.41 22.61 -4.77
C LYS A 64 -2.89 23.92 -4.17
N GLY A 65 -1.67 24.29 -4.57
CA GLY A 65 -1.10 25.65 -4.46
C GLY A 65 -1.06 26.24 -3.05
N GLY A 66 0.09 26.72 -2.62
CA GLY A 66 0.29 27.29 -1.29
C GLY A 66 0.68 26.26 -0.24
N LYS A 67 0.82 26.70 1.01
CA LYS A 67 1.04 25.82 2.16
C LYS A 67 -0.31 25.46 2.80
N GLY A 68 -0.61 24.15 2.88
CA GLY A 68 -1.77 23.62 3.58
C GLY A 68 -2.87 23.05 2.67
N TYR A 69 -3.72 22.23 3.26
CA TYR A 69 -4.91 21.68 2.65
C TYR A 69 -6.01 22.74 2.59
N LYS A 70 -6.68 22.88 1.45
CA LYS A 70 -7.74 23.86 1.27
C LYS A 70 -9.10 23.20 1.39
N GLY A 71 -9.61 23.14 2.59
CA GLY A 71 -10.90 22.55 2.91
C GLY A 71 -10.86 21.84 4.26
N THR A 72 -11.98 21.21 4.59
CA THR A 72 -12.09 20.32 5.75
C THR A 72 -12.17 18.90 5.24
N PRO A 73 -11.39 17.95 5.79
CA PRO A 73 -11.57 16.55 5.46
C PRO A 73 -12.94 16.08 5.94
N GLU A 74 -13.53 15.12 5.22
CA GLU A 74 -14.63 14.35 5.76
C GLU A 74 -14.07 13.43 6.86
N VAL A 75 -14.78 13.33 7.99
CA VAL A 75 -14.37 12.48 9.12
C VAL A 75 -15.54 11.56 9.47
N ILE A 76 -15.30 10.26 9.44
CA ILE A 76 -16.29 9.24 9.74
C ILE A 76 -15.90 8.56 11.05
N ASP A 77 -16.81 8.55 12.01
CA ASP A 77 -16.72 7.71 13.20
C ASP A 77 -17.12 6.28 12.84
N LEU A 78 -16.14 5.37 12.84
CA LEU A 78 -16.34 4.00 12.41
C LEU A 78 -17.20 3.19 13.40
N ALA A 79 -17.15 3.51 14.71
CA ALA A 79 -18.04 2.86 15.69
C ALA A 79 -19.50 3.20 15.42
N GLN A 80 -19.79 4.47 15.17
CA GLN A 80 -21.12 4.94 14.85
C GLN A 80 -21.65 4.30 13.57
N LYS A 81 -20.83 4.26 12.52
CA LYS A 81 -21.20 3.67 11.22
C LYS A 81 -21.39 2.16 11.26
N ALA A 82 -20.61 1.43 12.05
CA ALA A 82 -20.70 -0.02 12.16
C ALA A 82 -21.83 -0.51 13.11
N SER A 83 -22.39 0.40 13.89
CA SER A 83 -23.43 0.04 14.86
C SER A 83 -24.67 -0.56 14.18
N GLY A 84 -24.98 -1.81 14.53
CA GLY A 84 -26.11 -2.55 13.98
C GLY A 84 -25.86 -3.17 12.59
N ILE A 85 -24.64 -3.14 12.08
CA ILE A 85 -24.26 -3.77 10.81
C ILE A 85 -23.50 -5.08 11.08
N GLY A 86 -23.96 -6.17 10.49
CA GLY A 86 -23.32 -7.49 10.56
C GLY A 86 -22.88 -7.88 11.97
N ASP A 87 -21.59 -8.17 12.17
CA ASP A 87 -21.03 -8.57 13.46
C ASP A 87 -20.72 -7.38 14.40
N GLY A 88 -21.10 -6.16 14.00
CA GLY A 88 -21.06 -4.96 14.85
C GLY A 88 -19.76 -4.18 14.82
N VAL A 89 -19.41 -3.57 15.97
CA VAL A 89 -18.32 -2.61 16.09
C VAL A 89 -16.98 -3.30 16.33
N GLY A 90 -16.01 -3.01 15.44
CA GLY A 90 -14.63 -3.45 15.57
C GLY A 90 -13.80 -2.54 16.47
N LYS A 91 -12.64 -3.05 16.88
CA LYS A 91 -11.67 -2.32 17.69
C LYS A 91 -10.37 -2.13 16.94
N ARG A 92 -9.86 -0.91 16.97
CA ARG A 92 -8.58 -0.53 16.43
C ARG A 92 -8.53 -0.79 14.92
N PRO A 93 -9.26 0.02 14.12
CA PRO A 93 -9.16 -0.03 12.65
C PRO A 93 -7.72 0.26 12.26
N HIS A 94 -7.20 -0.50 11.29
CA HIS A 94 -5.76 -0.58 11.08
C HIS A 94 -5.35 -0.24 9.66
N MET A 95 -5.83 -1.00 8.68
CA MET A 95 -5.52 -0.80 7.28
C MET A 95 -6.77 -0.40 6.49
N VAL A 96 -6.58 0.33 5.40
CA VAL A 96 -7.63 0.62 4.41
C VAL A 96 -7.10 0.35 3.00
N PHE A 97 -7.82 -0.47 2.25
CA PHE A 97 -7.54 -0.79 0.84
C PHE A 97 -8.81 -0.59 0.02
N PHE A 98 -8.64 -0.38 -1.29
CA PHE A 98 -9.76 -0.34 -2.22
C PHE A 98 -9.75 -1.56 -3.12
N ASN A 99 -10.94 -2.05 -3.50
CA ASN A 99 -11.05 -3.03 -4.57
C ASN A 99 -10.56 -2.40 -5.89
N THR A 100 -10.29 -3.24 -6.89
CA THR A 100 -9.72 -2.79 -8.18
C THR A 100 -10.59 -1.75 -8.86
N GLU A 101 -11.92 -1.87 -8.74
CA GLU A 101 -12.88 -0.93 -9.33
C GLU A 101 -13.05 0.37 -8.53
N GLN A 102 -12.40 0.51 -7.37
CA GLN A 102 -12.48 1.70 -6.50
C GLN A 102 -13.89 1.99 -5.96
N THR A 103 -14.78 0.99 -5.99
CA THR A 103 -16.16 1.09 -5.53
C THR A 103 -16.32 0.81 -4.04
N HIS A 104 -15.41 0.00 -3.47
CA HIS A 104 -15.46 -0.39 -2.08
C HIS A 104 -14.11 -0.20 -1.38
N ALA A 105 -14.18 0.29 -0.14
CA ALA A 105 -13.04 0.33 0.79
C ALA A 105 -13.14 -0.81 1.79
N ILE A 106 -12.04 -1.50 2.02
CA ILE A 106 -11.91 -2.61 2.96
C ILE A 106 -11.06 -2.15 4.14
N ILE A 107 -11.62 -2.18 5.35
CA ILE A 107 -10.94 -1.74 6.59
C ILE A 107 -10.81 -2.94 7.53
N SER A 108 -9.57 -3.27 7.90
CA SER A 108 -9.28 -4.30 8.89
C SER A 108 -9.22 -3.71 10.31
N ASN A 109 -9.66 -4.47 11.33
CA ASN A 109 -9.65 -4.07 12.75
C ASN A 109 -8.77 -5.03 13.55
N VAL A 110 -7.55 -4.60 13.87
CA VAL A 110 -6.48 -5.47 14.38
C VAL A 110 -6.73 -6.02 15.79
N ALA A 111 -7.54 -5.37 16.60
CA ALA A 111 -7.77 -5.80 17.99
C ALA A 111 -9.07 -6.62 18.19
N SER A 112 -9.84 -6.85 17.14
CA SER A 112 -11.14 -7.54 17.27
C SER A 112 -11.47 -8.50 16.15
N GLY A 113 -10.66 -8.51 15.08
CA GLY A 113 -10.85 -9.38 13.93
C GLY A 113 -11.96 -8.95 12.99
N HIS A 114 -12.54 -7.76 13.14
CA HIS A 114 -13.56 -7.28 12.20
C HIS A 114 -12.92 -6.79 10.91
N VAL A 115 -13.60 -7.07 9.80
CA VAL A 115 -13.33 -6.48 8.49
C VAL A 115 -14.58 -5.70 8.10
N TYR A 116 -14.45 -4.41 7.90
CA TYR A 116 -15.49 -3.57 7.35
C TYR A 116 -15.33 -3.47 5.84
N ILE A 117 -16.45 -3.53 5.15
CA ILE A 117 -16.53 -3.23 3.73
C ILE A 117 -17.47 -2.04 3.58
N LEU A 118 -16.94 -0.94 3.04
CA LEU A 118 -17.66 0.30 2.84
C LEU A 118 -17.92 0.51 1.35
N ASP A 119 -19.12 0.92 1.01
CA ASP A 119 -19.38 1.61 -0.26
C ASP A 119 -18.56 2.90 -0.29
N ALA A 120 -17.66 3.02 -1.25
CA ALA A 120 -16.71 4.14 -1.30
C ALA A 120 -17.35 5.45 -1.80
N GLU A 121 -18.53 5.42 -2.43
CA GLU A 121 -19.27 6.59 -2.87
C GLU A 121 -20.17 7.13 -1.74
N PHE A 122 -20.98 6.24 -1.15
CA PHE A 122 -21.98 6.62 -0.12
C PHE A 122 -21.39 6.67 1.29
N ARG A 123 -20.20 6.14 1.53
CA ARG A 123 -19.52 6.08 2.83
C ARG A 123 -20.25 5.21 3.86
N ASP A 124 -21.07 4.28 3.41
CA ASP A 124 -21.82 3.39 4.27
C ASP A 124 -21.11 2.04 4.40
N ILE A 125 -21.06 1.50 5.62
CA ILE A 125 -20.58 0.14 5.84
C ILE A 125 -21.66 -0.81 5.34
N VAL A 126 -21.37 -1.56 4.28
CA VAL A 126 -22.26 -2.54 3.68
C VAL A 126 -22.09 -3.94 4.29
N ALA A 127 -20.94 -4.21 4.91
CA ALA A 127 -20.69 -5.42 5.67
C ALA A 127 -19.71 -5.19 6.84
N SER A 128 -19.97 -5.83 7.98
CA SER A 128 -19.05 -6.01 9.09
C SER A 128 -18.96 -7.50 9.39
N ILE A 129 -17.78 -8.09 9.16
CA ILE A 129 -17.56 -9.54 9.26
C ILE A 129 -16.44 -9.77 10.26
N ARG A 130 -16.69 -10.61 11.26
CA ARG A 130 -15.69 -10.94 12.27
C ARG A 130 -14.97 -12.24 11.93
N MET A 131 -13.66 -12.18 11.77
CA MET A 131 -12.80 -13.32 11.46
C MET A 131 -12.70 -14.33 12.59
N GLY A 132 -12.33 -15.57 12.27
CA GLY A 132 -12.14 -16.66 13.23
C GLY A 132 -13.43 -17.39 13.61
N ASN A 133 -13.27 -18.49 14.36
CA ASN A 133 -14.42 -19.22 14.87
C ASN A 133 -15.11 -18.44 15.99
N PRO A 134 -16.44 -18.57 16.17
CA PRO A 134 -17.19 -17.84 17.19
C PRO A 134 -16.64 -17.98 18.61
N ASP A 135 -16.05 -19.13 18.94
CA ASP A 135 -15.51 -19.43 20.26
C ASP A 135 -14.05 -18.97 20.52
N GLU A 136 -13.38 -18.44 19.47
CA GLU A 136 -12.01 -17.94 19.63
C GLU A 136 -12.00 -16.62 20.41
N GLN A 137 -11.21 -16.59 21.49
CA GLN A 137 -11.09 -15.39 22.33
C GLN A 137 -10.18 -14.33 21.72
N MET A 138 -9.08 -14.75 21.08
CA MET A 138 -8.16 -13.84 20.41
C MET A 138 -8.41 -13.84 18.89
N ARG A 139 -8.78 -12.69 18.37
CA ARG A 139 -9.02 -12.45 16.97
C ARG A 139 -8.40 -11.12 16.57
N GLY A 140 -7.79 -11.06 15.41
CA GLY A 140 -7.22 -9.84 14.90
C GLY A 140 -7.22 -9.83 13.37
N ALA A 141 -7.76 -8.81 12.75
CA ALA A 141 -7.58 -8.58 11.34
C ALA A 141 -6.48 -7.51 11.17
N HIS A 142 -5.22 -7.95 11.01
CA HIS A 142 -4.12 -7.02 10.82
C HIS A 142 -4.20 -6.37 9.44
N ALA A 143 -4.34 -7.17 8.39
CA ALA A 143 -4.57 -6.70 7.03
C ALA A 143 -5.72 -7.49 6.38
N ALA A 144 -6.52 -6.81 5.58
CA ALA A 144 -7.57 -7.39 4.75
C ALA A 144 -7.42 -6.81 3.34
N ILE A 145 -6.81 -7.57 2.44
CA ILE A 145 -6.41 -7.10 1.12
C ILE A 145 -7.30 -7.72 0.04
N PRO A 146 -7.99 -6.90 -0.78
CA PRO A 146 -8.76 -7.41 -1.90
C PRO A 146 -7.85 -7.95 -3.00
N SER A 147 -8.26 -9.03 -3.64
CA SER A 147 -7.55 -9.59 -4.79
C SER A 147 -7.63 -8.66 -5.99
N PRO A 148 -6.59 -8.60 -6.85
CA PRO A 148 -6.60 -7.82 -8.09
C PRO A 148 -7.78 -8.13 -9.02
N ASP A 149 -8.24 -9.38 -9.07
CA ASP A 149 -9.40 -9.81 -9.88
C ASP A 149 -10.76 -9.53 -9.22
N GLY A 150 -10.77 -8.99 -8.00
CA GLY A 150 -11.99 -8.66 -7.28
C GLY A 150 -12.79 -9.85 -6.75
N SER A 151 -12.25 -11.08 -6.81
CA SER A 151 -13.00 -12.29 -6.44
C SER A 151 -12.98 -12.62 -4.95
N MET A 152 -12.05 -12.06 -4.20
CA MET A 152 -11.87 -12.36 -2.78
C MET A 152 -11.15 -11.25 -2.00
N ILE A 153 -11.24 -11.32 -0.68
CA ILE A 153 -10.38 -10.60 0.26
C ILE A 153 -9.62 -11.64 1.07
N ILE A 154 -8.30 -11.51 1.16
CA ILE A 154 -7.47 -12.29 2.06
C ILE A 154 -7.21 -11.50 3.33
N VAL A 155 -7.44 -12.14 4.47
CA VAL A 155 -7.35 -11.51 5.80
C VAL A 155 -6.34 -12.26 6.64
N THR A 156 -5.46 -11.51 7.31
CA THR A 156 -4.53 -12.07 8.30
C THR A 156 -5.16 -11.99 9.68
N ASN A 157 -5.42 -13.14 10.29
CA ASN A 157 -5.95 -13.27 11.65
C ASN A 157 -4.96 -14.07 12.51
N HIS A 158 -3.99 -13.35 13.11
CA HIS A 158 -2.90 -13.96 13.87
C HIS A 158 -2.12 -14.99 13.03
N LYS A 159 -2.23 -16.28 13.35
CA LYS A 159 -1.58 -17.39 12.64
C LYS A 159 -2.47 -18.01 11.55
N ARG A 160 -3.60 -17.39 11.25
CA ARG A 160 -4.53 -17.88 10.24
C ARG A 160 -4.62 -16.92 9.07
N LEU A 161 -4.54 -17.48 7.88
CA LEU A 161 -4.88 -16.79 6.64
C LEU A 161 -6.32 -17.16 6.29
N GLU A 162 -7.18 -16.16 6.20
CA GLU A 162 -8.62 -16.33 6.00
C GLU A 162 -9.07 -15.70 4.69
N ARG A 163 -10.19 -16.17 4.14
CA ARG A 163 -10.67 -15.74 2.84
C ARG A 163 -12.16 -15.40 2.91
N ILE A 164 -12.50 -14.21 2.40
CA ILE A 164 -13.87 -13.77 2.14
C ILE A 164 -14.05 -13.79 0.62
N MET A 165 -15.03 -14.51 0.12
CA MET A 165 -15.43 -14.45 -1.30
C MET A 165 -16.27 -13.21 -1.54
N THR A 166 -16.06 -12.52 -2.65
CA THR A 166 -16.65 -11.20 -2.89
C THR A 166 -17.47 -11.15 -4.19
N ASP A 167 -18.60 -10.48 -4.10
CA ASP A 167 -19.41 -10.01 -5.21
C ASP A 167 -19.78 -8.55 -4.90
N TYR A 168 -18.92 -7.64 -5.34
CA TYR A 168 -19.06 -6.21 -5.03
C TYR A 168 -20.29 -5.59 -5.66
N ASP A 169 -20.70 -6.05 -6.84
CA ASP A 169 -21.86 -5.50 -7.55
C ASP A 169 -23.17 -5.75 -6.78
N ASN A 170 -23.24 -6.84 -6.02
CA ASN A 170 -24.41 -7.21 -5.24
C ASN A 170 -24.21 -7.01 -3.72
N ASN A 171 -23.11 -6.41 -3.27
CA ASN A 171 -22.74 -6.27 -1.86
C ASN A 171 -22.80 -7.61 -1.09
N LYS A 172 -22.33 -8.69 -1.73
CA LYS A 172 -22.35 -10.02 -1.13
C LYS A 172 -20.91 -10.46 -0.78
N PHE A 173 -20.75 -10.85 0.47
CA PHE A 173 -19.44 -11.20 1.04
C PHE A 173 -19.58 -12.48 1.86
N ASP A 174 -19.12 -13.59 1.27
CA ASP A 174 -19.27 -14.92 1.86
C ASP A 174 -18.00 -15.31 2.62
N TYR A 175 -18.12 -15.46 3.93
CA TYR A 175 -17.03 -15.87 4.80
C TYR A 175 -17.29 -17.25 5.41
N ASN A 176 -16.28 -18.14 5.33
CA ASN A 176 -16.31 -19.46 5.94
C ASN A 176 -15.00 -19.74 6.69
N PRO A 177 -15.00 -19.72 8.04
CA PRO A 177 -13.80 -19.95 8.84
C PRO A 177 -13.21 -21.36 8.70
N SER A 178 -13.98 -22.35 8.22
CA SER A 178 -13.51 -23.74 8.09
C SER A 178 -12.52 -23.95 6.94
N VAL A 179 -12.41 -22.98 6.01
CA VAL A 179 -11.45 -23.05 4.88
C VAL A 179 -10.19 -22.23 5.11
N ALA A 180 -10.02 -21.65 6.31
CA ALA A 180 -8.82 -20.91 6.67
C ALA A 180 -7.60 -21.82 6.71
N LEU A 181 -6.43 -21.27 6.33
CA LEU A 181 -5.14 -21.93 6.48
C LEU A 181 -4.51 -21.56 7.82
N ASP A 182 -4.25 -22.55 8.67
CA ASP A 182 -3.67 -22.35 10.01
C ASP A 182 -2.18 -22.67 10.00
N PHE A 183 -1.35 -21.70 10.32
CA PHE A 183 0.11 -21.83 10.39
C PHE A 183 0.64 -22.28 11.75
N ASN A 184 -0.21 -22.61 12.72
CA ASN A 184 0.26 -23.18 14.01
C ASN A 184 1.08 -24.45 13.83
N MET A 185 0.71 -25.26 12.83
CA MET A 185 1.36 -26.56 12.56
C MET A 185 2.73 -26.43 11.89
N THR A 186 3.10 -25.23 11.43
CA THR A 186 4.37 -24.97 10.72
C THR A 186 5.39 -24.24 11.61
N GLN A 187 5.02 -23.92 12.87
CA GLN A 187 5.92 -23.24 13.80
C GLN A 187 7.04 -24.16 14.27
N ASP A 188 8.29 -23.73 14.07
CA ASP A 188 9.50 -24.44 14.46
C ASP A 188 10.65 -23.47 14.74
N THR A 189 11.89 -23.93 14.74
CA THR A 189 13.07 -23.08 14.95
C THR A 189 13.38 -22.15 13.79
N THR A 190 12.92 -22.48 12.59
CA THR A 190 13.09 -21.67 11.37
C THR A 190 11.95 -20.67 11.17
N HIS A 191 10.81 -20.93 11.82
CA HIS A 191 9.62 -20.07 11.88
C HIS A 191 9.17 -19.89 13.32
N PRO A 192 9.90 -19.11 14.13
CA PRO A 192 9.69 -19.04 15.58
C PRO A 192 8.39 -18.36 16.00
N ASP A 193 7.81 -17.51 15.13
CA ASP A 193 6.52 -16.87 15.34
C ASP A 193 5.77 -16.70 14.02
N ASN A 194 4.79 -17.56 13.80
CA ASN A 194 3.98 -17.62 12.58
C ASN A 194 2.76 -16.67 12.61
N TRP A 195 2.79 -15.60 13.39
CA TRP A 195 1.84 -14.53 13.22
C TRP A 195 2.06 -13.88 11.86
N ILE A 196 0.99 -13.88 11.05
CA ILE A 196 1.03 -13.29 9.72
C ILE A 196 0.89 -11.78 9.88
N VAL A 197 1.81 -11.04 9.26
CA VAL A 197 1.76 -9.58 9.27
C VAL A 197 0.91 -9.09 8.09
N CYS A 198 1.38 -9.27 6.87
CA CYS A 198 0.67 -8.80 5.69
C CYS A 198 0.63 -9.87 4.59
N PRO A 199 -0.51 -10.05 3.90
CA PRO A 199 -0.61 -10.82 2.68
C PRO A 199 -0.43 -9.88 1.48
N ILE A 200 0.40 -10.23 0.52
CA ILE A 200 0.61 -9.44 -0.70
C ILE A 200 0.24 -10.32 -1.90
N PHE A 201 -0.74 -9.91 -2.69
CA PHE A 201 -1.18 -10.66 -3.86
C PHE A 201 -0.20 -10.60 -5.02
N THR A 202 -0.10 -11.72 -5.76
CA THR A 202 0.40 -11.72 -7.13
C THR A 202 -0.61 -11.07 -8.08
N PRO A 203 -0.16 -10.53 -9.24
CA PRO A 203 -1.05 -9.83 -10.18
C PRO A 203 -2.21 -10.68 -10.71
N ASP A 204 -2.00 -11.99 -10.80
CA ASP A 204 -2.99 -12.96 -11.29
C ASP A 204 -4.00 -13.40 -10.22
N SER A 205 -3.87 -12.90 -8.99
CA SER A 205 -4.72 -13.24 -7.84
C SER A 205 -4.66 -14.70 -7.39
N ASN A 206 -3.69 -15.48 -7.88
CA ASN A 206 -3.59 -16.90 -7.54
C ASN A 206 -2.85 -17.14 -6.23
N TYR A 207 -1.85 -16.29 -5.94
CA TYR A 207 -0.99 -16.46 -4.78
C TYR A 207 -0.94 -15.21 -3.91
N VAL A 208 -0.63 -15.42 -2.64
CA VAL A 208 -0.22 -14.36 -1.72
C VAL A 208 1.12 -14.70 -1.08
N PHE A 209 1.93 -13.67 -0.88
CA PHE A 209 3.13 -13.71 -0.06
C PHE A 209 2.72 -13.29 1.35
N ALA A 210 2.73 -14.22 2.28
CA ALA A 210 2.33 -14.01 3.67
C ALA A 210 3.57 -13.83 4.55
N THR A 211 3.88 -12.59 4.91
CA THR A 211 5.03 -12.26 5.75
C THR A 211 4.78 -12.62 7.21
N LEU A 212 5.82 -13.04 7.93
CA LEU A 212 5.71 -13.53 9.29
C LEU A 212 6.37 -12.59 10.30
N ARG A 213 5.76 -12.48 11.47
CA ARG A 213 6.26 -11.66 12.58
C ARG A 213 7.61 -12.14 13.10
N GLY A 214 7.82 -13.45 13.15
CA GLY A 214 9.07 -14.06 13.60
C GLY A 214 10.16 -14.13 12.53
N GLY A 215 9.89 -13.68 11.33
CA GLY A 215 10.72 -13.87 10.15
C GLY A 215 10.30 -15.08 9.33
N GLY A 216 10.76 -15.11 8.09
CA GLY A 216 10.26 -16.00 7.08
C GLY A 216 9.03 -15.47 6.36
N LEU A 217 8.61 -16.22 5.34
CA LEU A 217 7.49 -15.88 4.47
C LEU A 217 6.95 -17.16 3.83
N TYR A 218 5.63 -17.29 3.77
CA TYR A 218 4.98 -18.33 2.97
C TYR A 218 4.39 -17.77 1.70
N VAL A 219 4.54 -18.48 0.58
CA VAL A 219 3.77 -18.26 -0.64
C VAL A 219 2.60 -19.23 -0.62
N VAL A 220 1.40 -18.71 -0.69
CA VAL A 220 0.16 -19.48 -0.53
C VAL A 220 -0.68 -19.42 -1.79
N ASP A 221 -1.07 -20.58 -2.34
CA ASP A 221 -2.12 -20.72 -3.33
C ASP A 221 -3.47 -20.45 -2.63
N VAL A 222 -4.06 -19.29 -2.93
CA VAL A 222 -5.30 -18.84 -2.32
C VAL A 222 -6.55 -19.16 -3.14
N LYS A 223 -6.40 -19.70 -4.35
CA LYS A 223 -7.51 -20.21 -5.18
C LYS A 223 -7.93 -21.61 -4.79
N SER A 224 -7.00 -22.44 -4.30
CA SER A 224 -7.30 -23.79 -3.82
C SER A 224 -8.26 -23.79 -2.62
N THR A 225 -8.99 -24.89 -2.45
CA THR A 225 -9.82 -25.13 -1.25
C THR A 225 -9.55 -26.55 -0.75
N PRO A 226 -8.85 -26.70 0.40
CA PRO A 226 -8.27 -25.65 1.23
C PRO A 226 -7.09 -24.91 0.55
N MET A 227 -6.79 -23.70 1.01
CA MET A 227 -5.58 -22.96 0.60
C MET A 227 -4.32 -23.78 0.92
N LYS A 228 -3.23 -23.58 0.16
CA LYS A 228 -2.01 -24.41 0.28
C LYS A 228 -0.74 -23.54 0.27
N ILE A 229 0.20 -23.86 1.15
CA ILE A 229 1.57 -23.35 1.04
C ILE A 229 2.24 -24.02 -0.17
N VAL A 230 2.77 -23.23 -1.08
CA VAL A 230 3.49 -23.69 -2.28
C VAL A 230 4.97 -23.39 -2.22
N GLU A 231 5.40 -22.41 -1.41
CA GLU A 231 6.80 -22.08 -1.18
C GLU A 231 6.99 -21.59 0.24
N ASP A 232 8.16 -21.80 0.79
CA ASP A 232 8.54 -21.53 2.17
C ASP A 232 9.93 -20.90 2.22
N PHE A 233 10.01 -19.71 2.81
CA PHE A 233 11.27 -19.01 3.08
C PHE A 233 11.41 -18.82 4.58
N ASP A 234 12.49 -19.33 5.15
CA ASP A 234 12.73 -19.27 6.59
C ASP A 234 13.29 -17.93 7.08
N LEU A 235 13.45 -17.80 8.40
CA LEU A 235 14.00 -16.61 9.06
C LEU A 235 15.39 -16.20 8.54
N THR A 236 16.21 -17.14 8.04
CA THR A 236 17.55 -16.82 7.52
C THR A 236 17.50 -16.19 6.14
N GLN A 237 16.39 -16.37 5.43
CA GLN A 237 16.16 -15.88 4.08
C GLN A 237 15.37 -14.57 4.09
N VAL A 238 14.38 -14.44 4.97
CA VAL A 238 13.51 -13.26 5.10
C VAL A 238 13.42 -12.81 6.55
N SER A 239 13.85 -11.61 6.82
CA SER A 239 13.86 -11.00 8.16
C SER A 239 12.45 -10.72 8.68
N PRO A 240 12.28 -10.55 10.02
CA PRO A 240 10.98 -10.39 10.66
C PRO A 240 10.16 -9.15 10.26
N ASN A 241 8.86 -9.19 10.53
CA ASN A 241 7.92 -8.06 10.52
C ASN A 241 7.73 -7.34 9.17
N GLY A 242 7.81 -8.04 8.04
CA GLY A 242 7.50 -7.44 6.74
C GLY A 242 6.04 -7.02 6.64
N CYS A 243 5.76 -5.73 6.39
CA CYS A 243 4.39 -5.25 6.16
C CYS A 243 4.22 -4.51 4.83
N GLY A 244 5.26 -3.93 4.28
CA GLY A 244 5.23 -3.35 2.94
C GLY A 244 5.46 -4.40 1.87
N GLY A 245 4.62 -4.39 0.84
CA GLY A 245 4.81 -5.22 -0.34
C GLY A 245 4.17 -4.59 -1.56
N LEU A 246 4.90 -4.59 -2.70
CA LEU A 246 4.43 -4.05 -3.97
C LEU A 246 4.96 -4.88 -5.14
N VAL A 247 4.09 -5.06 -6.13
CA VAL A 247 4.47 -5.68 -7.40
C VAL A 247 5.04 -4.62 -8.34
N SER A 248 6.05 -4.99 -9.13
CA SER A 248 6.58 -4.14 -10.20
C SER A 248 5.51 -3.85 -11.26
N SER A 249 5.65 -2.74 -11.97
CA SER A 249 4.68 -2.33 -12.99
C SER A 249 4.52 -3.31 -14.15
N ASP A 250 5.53 -4.15 -14.39
CA ASP A 250 5.49 -5.22 -15.40
C ASP A 250 4.95 -6.56 -14.86
N GLY A 251 4.61 -6.62 -13.57
CA GLY A 251 4.05 -7.80 -12.90
C GLY A 251 5.03 -8.93 -12.65
N ARG A 252 6.34 -8.73 -12.87
CA ARG A 252 7.34 -9.81 -12.81
C ARG A 252 8.06 -9.94 -11.49
N SER A 253 8.08 -8.89 -10.71
CA SER A 253 8.80 -8.85 -9.43
C SER A 253 7.90 -8.40 -8.30
N MET A 254 8.10 -9.02 -7.13
CA MET A 254 7.50 -8.64 -5.86
C MET A 254 8.57 -8.04 -4.97
N PHE A 255 8.36 -6.82 -4.50
CA PHE A 255 9.21 -6.16 -3.52
C PHE A 255 8.56 -6.28 -2.15
N ILE A 256 9.31 -6.74 -1.15
CA ILE A 256 8.83 -6.91 0.23
C ILE A 256 9.89 -6.37 1.17
N ASN A 257 9.49 -5.50 2.11
CA ASN A 257 10.38 -5.07 3.18
C ASN A 257 10.25 -5.99 4.41
N SER A 258 11.22 -5.89 5.29
CA SER A 258 11.08 -6.28 6.70
C SER A 258 11.17 -5.03 7.56
N GLY A 259 10.40 -4.98 8.65
CA GLY A 259 10.42 -3.86 9.58
C GLY A 259 10.96 -4.30 10.91
N GLY A 260 12.00 -3.68 11.44
CA GLY A 260 12.57 -3.95 12.76
C GLY A 260 12.76 -5.43 13.12
N GLY A 261 13.51 -5.71 14.15
CA GLY A 261 13.70 -7.08 14.62
C GLY A 261 12.57 -7.59 15.52
N THR A 262 12.65 -8.84 15.94
CA THR A 262 11.89 -9.38 17.07
C THR A 262 12.79 -9.52 18.27
N LYS A 263 12.19 -9.70 19.45
CA LYS A 263 12.95 -9.99 20.68
C LYS A 263 13.82 -11.23 20.48
N GLY A 264 15.14 -11.06 20.56
CA GLY A 264 16.12 -12.10 20.24
C GLY A 264 16.70 -12.01 18.81
N HIS A 265 16.11 -11.21 17.92
CA HIS A 265 16.60 -10.90 16.58
C HIS A 265 16.49 -9.39 16.33
N PRO A 266 17.22 -8.55 17.08
CA PRO A 266 17.08 -7.09 17.05
C PRO A 266 17.83 -6.50 15.88
N THR A 267 17.49 -6.86 14.65
CA THR A 267 18.30 -6.44 13.52
C THR A 267 17.45 -5.79 12.45
N GLY A 268 17.73 -4.60 12.23
CA GLY A 268 17.62 -3.85 11.01
C GLY A 268 16.39 -4.08 10.11
N SER A 269 16.28 -3.26 9.12
CA SER A 269 15.28 -3.42 8.08
C SER A 269 15.93 -3.86 6.78
N ASP A 270 15.30 -4.78 6.09
CA ASP A 270 15.72 -5.28 4.79
C ASP A 270 14.68 -4.98 3.72
N LEU A 271 15.10 -4.90 2.48
CA LEU A 271 14.23 -4.92 1.30
C LEU A 271 14.64 -6.08 0.39
N TYR A 272 13.67 -6.85 0.00
CA TYR A 272 13.83 -8.02 -0.87
C TYR A 272 13.10 -7.83 -2.20
N VAL A 273 13.64 -8.46 -3.25
CA VAL A 273 12.94 -8.68 -4.51
C VAL A 273 12.83 -10.18 -4.81
N PHE A 274 11.62 -10.60 -5.18
CA PHE A 274 11.28 -11.96 -5.61
C PHE A 274 10.93 -11.97 -7.09
N ASP A 275 11.44 -12.92 -7.85
CA ASP A 275 11.01 -13.16 -9.22
C ASP A 275 9.75 -14.03 -9.23
N LEU A 276 8.69 -13.55 -9.88
CA LEU A 276 7.38 -14.22 -9.95
C LEU A 276 7.24 -15.19 -11.12
N ALA A 277 8.22 -15.25 -12.03
CA ALA A 277 8.11 -16.02 -13.28
C ALA A 277 7.81 -17.51 -13.06
N GLY A 278 8.35 -18.10 -11.98
CA GLY A 278 8.15 -19.51 -11.66
C GLY A 278 6.78 -19.89 -11.12
N LEU A 279 5.93 -18.91 -10.77
CA LEU A 279 4.59 -19.18 -10.23
C LEU A 279 3.56 -19.58 -11.30
N SER A 280 3.85 -19.36 -12.59
CA SER A 280 2.92 -19.68 -13.69
C SER A 280 2.97 -21.13 -14.17
N GLY A 281 3.83 -21.99 -13.59
CA GLY A 281 4.00 -23.38 -13.97
C GLY A 281 3.03 -24.35 -13.26
N GLU A 282 3.07 -25.63 -13.70
CA GLU A 282 2.32 -26.70 -13.04
C GLU A 282 2.86 -27.03 -11.62
N ASP A 283 4.14 -26.77 -11.37
CA ASP A 283 4.80 -26.88 -10.07
C ASP A 283 5.29 -25.46 -9.68
N PRO A 284 4.40 -24.63 -9.08
CA PRO A 284 4.70 -23.24 -8.82
C PRO A 284 5.85 -23.10 -7.82
N LYS A 285 6.85 -22.32 -8.18
CA LYS A 285 8.04 -22.05 -7.34
C LYS A 285 8.46 -20.60 -7.44
N VAL A 286 9.01 -20.09 -6.36
CA VAL A 286 9.65 -18.79 -6.30
C VAL A 286 11.14 -18.97 -6.06
N SER A 287 11.97 -18.32 -6.85
CA SER A 287 13.41 -18.33 -6.62
C SER A 287 13.77 -17.62 -5.31
N GLN A 288 14.97 -17.91 -4.79
CA GLN A 288 15.49 -17.26 -3.60
C GLN A 288 15.41 -15.74 -3.74
N PRO A 289 14.95 -15.00 -2.70
CA PRO A 289 14.88 -13.57 -2.74
C PRO A 289 16.26 -12.93 -2.86
N VAL A 290 16.35 -11.85 -3.62
CA VAL A 290 17.55 -11.01 -3.64
C VAL A 290 17.33 -9.86 -2.64
N ARG A 291 18.25 -9.73 -1.69
CA ARG A 291 18.24 -8.62 -0.73
C ARG A 291 18.84 -7.39 -1.41
N ILE A 292 18.07 -6.30 -1.47
CA ILE A 292 18.48 -5.04 -2.10
C ILE A 292 19.31 -4.20 -1.13
N PHE A 293 18.82 -4.06 0.10
CA PHE A 293 19.55 -3.38 1.16
C PHE A 293 19.29 -4.00 2.53
N THR A 294 20.20 -3.73 3.45
CA THR A 294 20.06 -3.99 4.89
C THR A 294 20.35 -2.69 5.64
N ARG A 295 19.46 -2.36 6.58
CA ARG A 295 19.68 -1.31 7.56
C ARG A 295 19.89 -1.92 8.93
N SER A 296 20.84 -1.38 9.68
CA SER A 296 21.12 -1.80 11.05
C SER A 296 20.88 -0.64 12.02
N GLY A 297 20.72 -0.97 13.29
CA GLY A 297 20.49 0.02 14.34
C GLY A 297 19.01 0.27 14.61
N PHE A 298 18.68 1.50 14.95
CA PHE A 298 17.31 1.90 15.28
C PHE A 298 16.55 2.28 14.00
N VAL A 299 16.01 1.28 13.34
CA VAL A 299 15.28 1.36 12.06
C VAL A 299 14.01 0.52 12.12
N ASP A 300 12.99 0.93 11.36
CA ASP A 300 11.70 0.26 11.31
C ASP A 300 10.99 0.57 9.98
N SER A 301 11.39 -0.14 8.90
CA SER A 301 10.77 0.01 7.58
C SER A 301 9.34 -0.50 7.58
N HIS A 302 8.42 0.24 6.95
CA HIS A 302 7.01 -0.12 6.99
C HIS A 302 6.27 0.08 5.65
N GLY A 303 5.84 1.28 5.33
CA GLY A 303 5.07 1.57 4.14
C GLY A 303 5.91 1.59 2.86
N MET A 304 5.28 1.26 1.74
CA MET A 304 5.93 1.32 0.42
C MET A 304 5.00 1.96 -0.61
N ALA A 305 5.56 2.77 -1.51
CA ALA A 305 4.83 3.34 -2.63
C ALA A 305 5.72 3.50 -3.87
N TRP A 306 5.11 3.28 -5.03
CA TRP A 306 5.75 3.66 -6.29
C TRP A 306 5.76 5.19 -6.41
N SER A 307 6.94 5.75 -6.62
CA SER A 307 7.15 7.13 -7.02
C SER A 307 7.03 7.25 -8.56
N LYS A 308 7.90 7.99 -9.22
CA LYS A 308 7.93 8.08 -10.69
C LYS A 308 8.90 7.04 -11.27
N GLY A 309 8.61 6.56 -12.48
CA GLY A 309 9.47 5.61 -13.18
C GLY A 309 9.63 4.31 -12.39
N SER A 310 10.86 3.86 -12.22
CA SER A 310 11.24 2.65 -11.49
C SER A 310 11.59 2.90 -10.02
N TYR A 311 11.24 4.05 -9.46
CA TYR A 311 11.63 4.37 -8.09
C TYR A 311 10.59 3.94 -7.07
N LEU A 312 11.02 3.11 -6.13
CA LEU A 312 10.27 2.66 -4.98
C LEU A 312 10.68 3.48 -3.74
N TRP A 313 9.70 3.97 -3.02
CA TRP A 313 9.87 4.66 -1.75
C TRP A 313 9.45 3.76 -0.61
N VAL A 314 10.31 3.63 0.41
CA VAL A 314 10.10 2.81 1.60
C VAL A 314 10.22 3.70 2.83
N THR A 315 9.17 3.78 3.65
CA THR A 315 9.20 4.58 4.89
C THR A 315 9.98 3.86 5.98
N ASP A 316 10.71 4.63 6.80
CA ASP A 316 11.33 4.15 8.03
C ASP A 316 10.85 5.01 9.21
N ARG A 317 10.03 4.38 10.08
CA ARG A 317 9.39 5.06 11.21
C ARG A 317 10.38 5.56 12.24
N ALA A 318 11.35 4.71 12.58
CA ALA A 318 12.33 5.01 13.62
C ALA A 318 13.40 6.00 13.15
N ALA A 319 13.78 5.93 11.88
CA ALA A 319 14.77 6.83 11.30
C ALA A 319 14.15 8.14 10.77
N ASN A 320 12.82 8.28 10.75
CA ASN A 320 12.13 9.48 10.28
C ASN A 320 12.42 9.85 8.83
N LEU A 321 12.55 8.86 7.95
CA LEU A 321 12.94 9.07 6.56
C LEU A 321 12.19 8.15 5.59
N ILE A 322 12.39 8.39 4.31
CA ILE A 322 11.99 7.51 3.22
C ILE A 322 13.24 7.09 2.45
N GLU A 323 13.49 5.79 2.35
CA GLU A 323 14.49 5.22 1.46
C GLU A 323 14.01 5.28 0.01
N VAL A 324 14.88 5.64 -0.91
CA VAL A 324 14.57 5.69 -2.35
C VAL A 324 15.38 4.63 -3.07
N VAL A 325 14.69 3.70 -3.70
CA VAL A 325 15.27 2.54 -4.39
C VAL A 325 15.03 2.66 -5.89
N ASP A 326 16.06 2.49 -6.69
CA ASP A 326 15.95 2.25 -8.13
C ASP A 326 15.78 0.76 -8.39
N THR A 327 14.56 0.33 -8.68
CA THR A 327 14.25 -1.09 -8.85
C THR A 327 14.79 -1.67 -10.15
N ALA A 328 15.13 -0.85 -11.14
CA ALA A 328 15.78 -1.31 -12.38
C ALA A 328 17.24 -1.72 -12.15
N ARG A 329 17.89 -1.13 -11.16
CA ARG A 329 19.26 -1.45 -10.75
C ARG A 329 19.33 -2.28 -9.48
N THR A 330 18.20 -2.46 -8.80
CA THR A 330 18.10 -3.09 -7.48
C THR A 330 19.06 -2.46 -6.47
N ASP A 331 19.06 -1.11 -6.42
CA ASP A 331 20.00 -0.34 -5.61
C ASP A 331 19.31 0.85 -4.93
N GLU A 332 19.75 1.18 -3.72
CA GLU A 332 19.35 2.40 -3.04
C GLU A 332 20.06 3.60 -3.66
N VAL A 333 19.29 4.63 -3.99
CA VAL A 333 19.81 5.82 -4.68
C VAL A 333 19.67 7.10 -3.87
N GLY A 334 19.03 7.05 -2.70
CA GLY A 334 18.92 8.21 -1.82
C GLY A 334 17.94 8.04 -0.68
N GLN A 335 17.85 9.07 0.14
CA GLN A 335 16.99 9.16 1.30
C GLN A 335 16.28 10.53 1.33
N ILE A 336 15.06 10.56 1.85
CA ILE A 336 14.28 11.76 2.07
C ILE A 336 14.09 11.92 3.57
N ASP A 337 14.79 12.85 4.16
CA ASP A 337 14.70 13.18 5.59
C ASP A 337 13.43 13.98 5.85
N LEU A 338 12.52 13.44 6.64
CA LEU A 338 11.23 14.04 6.95
C LEU A 338 11.28 14.96 8.19
N THR A 339 12.40 15.05 8.88
CA THR A 339 12.61 15.99 9.97
C THR A 339 12.95 17.41 9.47
N LYS A 340 13.29 17.55 8.19
CA LYS A 340 13.59 18.82 7.55
C LYS A 340 12.33 19.54 7.10
N GLY A 341 11.76 20.33 7.98
CA GLY A 341 10.58 21.16 7.68
C GLY A 341 10.11 21.89 8.91
N ASP A 342 9.19 22.84 8.72
CA ASP A 342 8.80 23.81 9.77
C ASP A 342 8.09 23.17 10.98
N ASN A 343 7.71 21.89 10.98
CA ASN A 343 6.83 21.33 12.00
C ASN A 343 7.10 19.86 12.41
N SER A 344 8.20 19.26 12.01
CA SER A 344 8.37 17.81 12.19
C SER A 344 9.78 17.46 12.64
N PHE A 345 9.97 17.24 13.91
CA PHE A 345 11.24 16.72 14.44
C PHE A 345 11.20 15.22 14.78
N ASP A 346 10.00 14.60 14.84
CA ASP A 346 9.80 13.18 15.03
C ASP A 346 8.48 12.73 14.40
N PRO A 347 8.41 12.65 13.06
CA PRO A 347 7.18 12.36 12.33
C PRO A 347 6.76 10.89 12.37
N ALA A 348 7.68 9.96 12.59
CA ALA A 348 7.46 8.51 12.52
C ALA A 348 6.59 8.11 11.33
N PRO A 349 7.08 8.24 10.07
CA PRO A 349 6.30 8.00 8.86
C PRO A 349 5.94 6.53 8.73
N ASP A 350 4.64 6.25 8.58
CA ASP A 350 4.12 4.90 8.57
C ASP A 350 3.77 4.43 7.15
N LEU A 351 2.50 4.32 6.79
CA LEU A 351 2.11 3.90 5.45
C LEU A 351 2.08 5.07 4.48
N ILE A 352 2.37 4.79 3.21
CA ILE A 352 2.55 5.81 2.18
C ILE A 352 1.81 5.42 0.90
N VAL A 353 1.21 6.41 0.24
CA VAL A 353 0.62 6.28 -1.11
C VAL A 353 1.04 7.45 -1.99
N SER A 354 1.03 7.26 -3.29
CA SER A 354 1.34 8.32 -4.25
C SER A 354 0.09 8.76 -5.00
N SER A 355 -0.03 10.06 -5.29
CA SER A 355 -1.09 10.57 -6.17
C SER A 355 -1.04 9.90 -7.55
N PRO A 356 -2.16 9.82 -8.30
CA PRO A 356 -2.20 9.15 -9.61
C PRO A 356 -1.14 9.70 -10.58
N HIS A 357 -0.92 11.00 -10.56
CA HIS A 357 0.06 11.68 -11.42
C HIS A 357 1.49 11.68 -10.88
N LYS A 358 1.74 11.07 -9.72
CA LYS A 358 3.07 10.98 -9.10
C LYS A 358 3.76 12.35 -8.88
N TYR A 359 2.99 13.39 -8.53
CA TYR A 359 3.54 14.69 -8.10
C TYR A 359 3.61 14.83 -6.60
N LEU A 360 2.71 14.13 -5.91
CA LEU A 360 2.61 14.11 -4.46
C LEU A 360 2.66 12.67 -3.96
N ALA A 361 3.22 12.50 -2.78
CA ALA A 361 3.02 11.32 -1.95
C ALA A 361 2.40 11.76 -0.62
N PHE A 362 1.65 10.86 -0.02
CA PHE A 362 0.93 11.06 1.23
C PHE A 362 1.36 9.97 2.20
N VAL A 363 1.75 10.36 3.40
CA VAL A 363 2.25 9.45 4.43
C VAL A 363 1.53 9.70 5.74
N THR A 364 1.07 8.65 6.40
CA THR A 364 0.57 8.73 7.76
C THR A 364 1.71 8.93 8.73
N LEU A 365 1.52 9.82 9.68
CA LEU A 365 2.48 10.19 10.71
C LEU A 365 1.93 9.80 12.07
N ARG A 366 2.72 9.05 12.84
CA ARG A 366 2.25 8.44 14.09
C ARG A 366 2.20 9.46 15.24
N GLY A 367 1.39 9.13 16.22
CA GLY A 367 1.24 9.93 17.44
C GLY A 367 2.13 9.48 18.61
N PRO A 368 2.04 10.18 19.76
CA PRO A 368 2.88 9.92 20.93
C PRO A 368 2.48 8.65 21.70
N THR A 369 1.31 8.10 21.42
CA THR A 369 0.78 6.91 22.12
C THR A 369 0.27 5.86 21.13
N PRO A 370 1.15 5.33 20.26
CA PRO A 370 0.72 4.40 19.21
C PRO A 370 0.15 3.12 19.82
N LEU A 371 -0.93 2.62 19.22
CA LEU A 371 -1.65 1.43 19.65
C LEU A 371 -1.09 0.14 19.03
N THR A 372 -0.33 0.28 17.93
CA THR A 372 0.32 -0.82 17.22
C THR A 372 1.73 -0.44 16.81
N GLY A 373 2.59 -1.44 16.52
CA GLY A 373 3.95 -1.19 16.05
C GLY A 373 4.86 -0.54 17.12
N ASN A 374 4.53 -0.68 18.39
CA ASN A 374 5.28 -0.07 19.48
C ASN A 374 5.74 -1.11 20.52
N ALA A 375 6.51 -2.07 20.06
CA ALA A 375 7.28 -2.96 20.91
C ALA A 375 8.70 -2.42 20.96
N ALA A 376 9.05 -1.66 21.99
CA ALA A 376 10.28 -0.86 22.07
C ALA A 376 11.58 -1.65 21.83
N ASP A 377 11.54 -2.98 22.02
CA ASP A 377 12.69 -3.87 21.78
C ASP A 377 12.86 -4.23 20.29
N VAL A 378 11.89 -3.94 19.43
CA VAL A 378 11.84 -4.49 18.08
C VAL A 378 11.38 -3.49 17.00
N ASN A 379 10.53 -2.54 17.37
CA ASN A 379 10.06 -1.49 16.46
C ASN A 379 9.69 -0.22 17.22
N ASN A 380 9.66 0.90 16.53
CA ASN A 380 9.30 2.17 17.12
C ASN A 380 8.38 2.97 16.19
N ALA A 381 7.11 2.94 16.54
CA ALA A 381 6.09 3.74 15.87
C ALA A 381 5.72 5.02 16.65
N VAL A 382 6.48 5.39 17.67
CA VAL A 382 6.24 6.63 18.43
C VAL A 382 6.66 7.82 17.60
N GLY A 383 5.74 8.75 17.39
CA GLY A 383 5.97 10.06 16.79
C GLY A 383 5.39 11.18 17.65
N ASN A 384 5.50 12.42 17.23
CA ASN A 384 4.99 13.56 17.98
C ASN A 384 4.02 14.44 17.19
N SER A 385 3.71 14.06 15.97
CA SER A 385 2.95 14.90 15.04
C SER A 385 1.91 14.08 14.28
N PRO A 386 0.90 13.50 14.99
CA PRO A 386 -0.09 12.65 14.35
C PRO A 386 -0.83 13.39 13.23
N GLY A 387 -0.92 12.78 12.05
CA GLY A 387 -1.58 13.41 10.90
C GLY A 387 -1.19 12.84 9.56
N LEU A 388 -1.34 13.69 8.54
CA LEU A 388 -0.99 13.39 7.15
C LEU A 388 0.19 14.25 6.69
N GLY A 389 1.30 13.63 6.36
CA GLY A 389 2.43 14.27 5.69
C GLY A 389 2.18 14.33 4.18
N VAL A 390 2.33 15.52 3.60
CA VAL A 390 2.23 15.74 2.15
C VAL A 390 3.61 16.03 1.60
N ILE A 391 4.07 15.19 0.69
CA ILE A 391 5.43 15.20 0.15
C ILE A 391 5.38 15.55 -1.34
N LYS A 392 6.18 16.53 -1.77
CA LYS A 392 6.43 16.77 -3.19
C LYS A 392 7.45 15.78 -3.73
N ILE A 393 7.12 15.17 -4.86
CA ILE A 393 8.02 14.26 -5.58
C ILE A 393 8.86 15.08 -6.56
N HIS A 394 10.18 15.02 -6.45
CA HIS A 394 11.15 15.76 -7.25
C HIS A 394 12.00 14.85 -8.14
N LYS A 395 12.73 15.45 -9.07
CA LYS A 395 13.77 14.80 -9.89
C LYS A 395 13.34 13.46 -10.49
N GLY A 396 12.13 13.40 -11.03
CA GLY A 396 11.65 12.17 -11.64
C GLY A 396 11.39 11.02 -10.67
N GLY A 397 11.32 11.27 -9.36
CA GLY A 397 11.05 10.25 -8.34
C GLY A 397 12.22 9.92 -7.43
N THR A 398 13.44 10.41 -7.74
CA THR A 398 14.66 10.12 -6.97
C THR A 398 14.81 10.94 -5.70
N SER A 399 13.95 11.91 -5.45
CA SER A 399 13.98 12.73 -4.24
C SER A 399 12.61 13.32 -3.96
N GLY A 400 12.42 13.84 -2.76
CA GLY A 400 11.21 14.51 -2.33
C GLY A 400 11.47 15.48 -1.19
N SER A 401 10.44 16.21 -0.79
CA SER A 401 10.48 17.05 0.41
C SER A 401 9.09 17.15 1.01
N ILE A 402 8.99 17.17 2.33
CA ILE A 402 7.75 17.54 3.00
C ILE A 402 7.33 18.93 2.52
N TRP A 403 6.11 19.02 2.02
CA TRP A 403 5.52 20.28 1.63
C TRP A 403 4.79 20.92 2.79
N TYR A 404 3.98 20.13 3.48
CA TYR A 404 3.32 20.50 4.74
C TYR A 404 2.76 19.26 5.42
N MET A 405 2.34 19.42 6.68
CA MET A 405 1.64 18.42 7.46
C MET A 405 0.22 18.91 7.77
N ILE A 406 -0.71 17.98 7.80
CA ILE A 406 -2.09 18.21 8.25
C ILE A 406 -2.25 17.45 9.56
N PRO A 407 -2.18 18.15 10.70
CA PRO A 407 -2.30 17.50 11.99
C PRO A 407 -3.73 17.03 12.24
N ILE A 408 -3.86 15.93 12.95
CA ILE A 408 -5.11 15.51 13.59
C ILE A 408 -4.90 15.43 15.10
N SER A 409 -5.99 15.36 15.84
CA SER A 409 -5.95 15.21 17.30
C SER A 409 -7.13 14.39 17.78
N ASN A 410 -6.87 13.53 18.75
CA ASN A 410 -7.89 12.78 19.47
C ASN A 410 -7.51 12.72 20.96
N MET A 411 -8.01 13.70 21.71
CA MET A 411 -7.67 13.84 23.14
C MET A 411 -8.51 12.90 24.00
N ALA A 412 -7.86 11.99 24.72
CA ALA A 412 -8.50 11.14 25.72
C ALA A 412 -7.76 11.20 27.05
N GLY A 413 -8.49 11.49 28.14
CA GLY A 413 -7.89 11.62 29.48
C GLY A 413 -6.80 12.68 29.59
N GLY A 414 -6.88 13.75 28.79
CA GLY A 414 -5.91 14.85 28.74
C GLY A 414 -4.61 14.52 27.99
N LYS A 415 -4.57 13.42 27.25
CA LYS A 415 -3.43 12.98 26.44
C LYS A 415 -3.82 12.93 24.95
N GLU A 416 -2.88 13.25 24.09
CA GLU A 416 -3.04 13.00 22.65
C GLU A 416 -2.95 11.49 22.39
N THR A 417 -4.00 10.95 21.76
CA THR A 417 -4.12 9.52 21.46
C THR A 417 -4.32 9.25 19.96
N ALA A 418 -4.37 10.29 19.13
CA ALA A 418 -4.45 10.08 17.69
C ALA A 418 -3.28 9.22 17.19
N ASP A 419 -3.60 8.20 16.41
CA ASP A 419 -2.67 7.18 15.94
C ASP A 419 -2.94 6.83 14.47
N PRO A 420 -2.59 7.74 13.53
CA PRO A 420 -2.70 7.48 12.09
C PRO A 420 -1.86 6.29 11.66
N HIS A 421 -2.47 5.37 10.86
CA HIS A 421 -1.77 4.21 10.36
C HIS A 421 -2.15 3.88 8.90
N GLY A 422 -3.22 3.13 8.66
CA GLY A 422 -3.62 2.72 7.32
C GLY A 422 -3.91 3.91 6.41
N ILE A 423 -3.42 3.87 5.19
CA ILE A 423 -3.69 4.88 4.16
C ILE A 423 -4.00 4.21 2.82
N GLY A 424 -5.01 4.70 2.12
CA GLY A 424 -5.40 4.29 0.78
C GLY A 424 -5.60 5.49 -0.12
N LEU A 425 -5.47 5.28 -1.41
CA LEU A 425 -5.79 6.26 -2.43
C LEU A 425 -6.93 5.72 -3.29
N ARG A 426 -8.01 6.46 -3.38
CA ARG A 426 -9.14 6.20 -4.27
C ARG A 426 -9.02 7.07 -5.50
N GLU A 427 -8.97 6.47 -6.67
CA GLU A 427 -9.11 7.18 -7.94
C GLU A 427 -10.59 7.35 -8.25
N LEU A 428 -10.99 8.60 -8.54
CA LEU A 428 -12.35 8.92 -8.96
C LEU A 428 -12.42 8.71 -10.47
N ARG A 429 -13.14 7.69 -10.89
CA ARG A 429 -13.41 7.41 -12.30
C ARG A 429 -14.62 8.25 -12.72
N ASP A 430 -14.50 8.98 -13.85
CA ASP A 430 -15.57 9.76 -14.47
C ASP A 430 -16.65 8.85 -15.04
#